data_82f104659fe2bde05f3cfac5bb44e67a
#
_entry.id   82f104659fe2bde05f3cfac5bb44e67a
#
_cell.length_a   1.000
_cell.length_b   1.000
_cell.length_c   1.000
_cell.angle_alpha   90.00
_cell.angle_beta   90.00
_cell.angle_gamma   90.00
#
_symmetry.space_group_name_H-M   'P 1'
#
loop_
_entity.id
_entity.type
_entity.pdbx_description
1 polymer ?
#
loop_
_entity_poly.entity_id
_entity_poly.type
_entity_poly.pdbx_seq_one_letter_code
_entity_poly.pdbx_strand_id
1 'polypeptide(L)'
;MRLPDETKRLAIVGATGSGKTQAALWHLSMRDIDRRPWIVYNFKDDRSIDSIPQKRDIEIDELPLKPGVYVTHPQPNQTDEVEAQMWAIWEKQGIGVYVDEGYMVGPNNPAFRAMLTQGRSREIPIIVLSQRPVWMDRFVFSESEFFQVFRLNHKRDRKSVEEFVPADLSQRLPDYHSYYYDVGENKVTILKPVPSIQQIHRRFDQRLSAIRKTI
;
A
#
# COMPACT_ATOMS: atom_id res chain seq x y z
N MET A 1 -12.63 -2.64 15.67
CA MET A 1 -11.37 -2.26 14.96
C MET A 1 -11.76 -1.39 13.77
N ARG A 2 -11.20 -0.20 13.69
CA ARG A 2 -11.37 0.69 12.54
C ARG A 2 -10.38 0.27 11.44
N LEU A 3 -10.84 0.23 10.20
CA LEU A 3 -10.01 0.01 9.02
C LEU A 3 -9.75 1.35 8.31
N PRO A 4 -8.67 1.45 7.51
CA PRO A 4 -8.42 2.65 6.74
C PRO A 4 -9.58 2.93 5.77
N ASP A 5 -10.15 4.12 5.84
CA ASP A 5 -11.18 4.59 4.92
C ASP A 5 -10.61 5.06 3.57
N GLU A 6 -11.46 5.71 2.77
CA GLU A 6 -11.19 6.09 1.39
C GLU A 6 -10.08 7.15 1.20
N THR A 7 -9.57 7.75 2.30
CA THR A 7 -8.57 8.83 2.21
C THR A 7 -7.31 8.56 3.02
N LYS A 8 -7.27 7.42 3.75
CA LYS A 8 -6.23 7.13 4.73
C LYS A 8 -5.02 6.42 4.15
N ARG A 9 -3.87 6.69 4.77
CA ARG A 9 -2.58 6.08 4.46
C ARG A 9 -2.34 4.90 5.39
N LEU A 10 -1.86 3.81 4.81
CA LEU A 10 -1.54 2.56 5.50
C LEU A 10 -0.12 2.13 5.17
N ALA A 11 0.72 2.03 6.16
CA ALA A 11 2.05 1.42 6.04
C ALA A 11 2.00 -0.06 6.45
N ILE A 12 2.49 -0.95 5.60
CA ILE A 12 2.57 -2.40 5.87
C ILE A 12 4.03 -2.83 5.79
N VAL A 13 4.58 -3.30 6.89
CA VAL A 13 5.98 -3.70 6.94
C VAL A 13 6.13 -5.12 7.47
N GLY A 14 7.17 -5.81 6.99
CA GLY A 14 7.45 -7.18 7.41
C GLY A 14 8.49 -7.87 6.55
N ALA A 15 9.13 -8.89 7.07
CA ALA A 15 10.11 -9.69 6.36
C ALA A 15 9.50 -10.40 5.14
N THR A 16 10.33 -10.84 4.21
CA THR A 16 9.91 -11.69 3.09
C THR A 16 9.19 -12.94 3.62
N GLY A 17 8.08 -13.31 2.98
CA GLY A 17 7.25 -14.46 3.37
C GLY A 17 6.40 -14.26 4.64
N SER A 18 6.32 -13.04 5.18
CA SER A 18 5.51 -12.76 6.38
C SER A 18 4.01 -12.59 6.11
N GLY A 19 3.59 -12.49 4.85
CA GLY A 19 2.19 -12.27 4.45
C GLY A 19 1.82 -10.83 4.15
N LYS A 20 2.79 -9.89 4.12
CA LYS A 20 2.52 -8.45 3.91
C LYS A 20 1.82 -8.16 2.57
N THR A 21 2.28 -8.74 1.45
CA THR A 21 1.64 -8.52 0.13
C THR A 21 0.19 -9.02 0.14
N GLN A 22 -0.07 -10.21 0.69
CA GLN A 22 -1.44 -10.72 0.81
C GLN A 22 -2.32 -9.82 1.69
N ALA A 23 -1.78 -9.30 2.79
CA ALA A 23 -2.51 -8.36 3.64
C ALA A 23 -2.79 -7.03 2.92
N ALA A 24 -1.83 -6.52 2.15
CA ALA A 24 -2.01 -5.32 1.37
C ALA A 24 -3.07 -5.48 0.27
N LEU A 25 -3.07 -6.62 -0.43
CA LEU A 25 -4.12 -6.95 -1.40
C LEU A 25 -5.49 -7.08 -0.73
N TRP A 26 -5.56 -7.64 0.48
CA TRP A 26 -6.78 -7.66 1.27
C TRP A 26 -7.27 -6.23 1.55
N HIS A 27 -6.39 -5.34 2.04
CA HIS A 27 -6.73 -3.94 2.26
C HIS A 27 -7.15 -3.25 0.96
N LEU A 28 -6.42 -3.42 -0.14
CA LEU A 28 -6.76 -2.84 -1.43
C LEU A 28 -8.14 -3.30 -1.90
N SER A 29 -8.47 -4.59 -1.74
CA SER A 29 -9.78 -5.15 -2.12
C SER A 29 -10.95 -4.53 -1.33
N MET A 30 -10.68 -3.91 -0.18
CA MET A 30 -11.68 -3.22 0.66
C MET A 30 -11.77 -1.72 0.35
N ARG A 31 -10.82 -1.16 -0.41
CA ARG A 31 -10.86 0.25 -0.82
C ARG A 31 -11.93 0.47 -1.90
N ASP A 32 -12.14 1.70 -2.24
CA ASP A 32 -13.11 2.20 -3.21
C ASP A 32 -12.67 2.03 -4.69
N ILE A 33 -12.10 0.86 -5.00
CA ILE A 33 -11.62 0.49 -6.35
C ILE A 33 -12.71 0.51 -7.43
N ASP A 34 -13.96 0.50 -7.02
CA ASP A 34 -15.16 0.61 -7.86
C ASP A 34 -15.63 2.05 -8.07
N ARG A 35 -15.01 3.02 -7.39
CA ARG A 35 -15.36 4.45 -7.47
C ARG A 35 -14.22 5.31 -7.99
N ARG A 36 -12.97 4.91 -7.79
CA ARG A 36 -11.78 5.62 -8.26
C ARG A 36 -10.74 4.67 -8.85
N PRO A 37 -9.84 5.17 -9.70
CA PRO A 37 -8.67 4.41 -10.11
C PRO A 37 -7.71 4.23 -8.93
N TRP A 38 -7.07 3.05 -8.88
CA TRP A 38 -5.95 2.75 -8.02
C TRP A 38 -4.77 2.33 -8.86
N ILE A 39 -3.64 3.03 -8.74
CA ILE A 39 -2.38 2.67 -9.40
C ILE A 39 -1.52 1.87 -8.42
N VAL A 40 -1.08 0.72 -8.88
CA VAL A 40 -0.24 -0.23 -8.14
C VAL A 40 1.14 -0.25 -8.79
N TYR A 41 2.14 0.23 -8.06
CA TYR A 41 3.54 0.14 -8.47
C TYR A 41 4.10 -1.20 -8.03
N ASN A 42 4.22 -2.14 -8.97
CA ASN A 42 4.76 -3.50 -8.75
C ASN A 42 6.25 -3.54 -9.10
N PHE A 43 7.10 -2.96 -8.25
CA PHE A 43 8.55 -2.84 -8.48
C PHE A 43 9.28 -4.19 -8.51
N LYS A 44 8.68 -5.26 -8.02
CA LYS A 44 9.32 -6.58 -7.90
C LYS A 44 8.68 -7.66 -8.75
N ASP A 45 7.75 -7.30 -9.61
CA ASP A 45 6.97 -8.26 -10.39
C ASP A 45 6.36 -9.35 -9.49
N ASP A 46 5.78 -8.93 -8.33
CA ASP A 46 5.14 -9.85 -7.39
C ASP A 46 3.91 -10.49 -8.06
N ARG A 47 3.99 -11.81 -8.24
CA ARG A 47 2.95 -12.61 -8.91
C ARG A 47 1.58 -12.51 -8.25
N SER A 48 1.53 -12.21 -6.95
CA SER A 48 0.25 -12.03 -6.26
C SER A 48 -0.45 -10.76 -6.72
N ILE A 49 0.30 -9.70 -7.03
CA ILE A 49 -0.20 -8.45 -7.61
C ILE A 49 -0.65 -8.71 -9.05
N ASP A 50 0.17 -9.42 -9.83
CA ASP A 50 -0.14 -9.73 -11.23
C ASP A 50 -1.37 -10.62 -11.38
N SER A 51 -1.69 -11.41 -10.36
CA SER A 51 -2.86 -12.28 -10.35
C SER A 51 -4.16 -11.60 -9.91
N ILE A 52 -4.17 -10.29 -9.64
CA ILE A 52 -5.40 -9.56 -9.31
C ILE A 52 -6.40 -9.68 -10.48
N PRO A 53 -7.59 -10.24 -10.24
CA PRO A 53 -8.60 -10.38 -11.30
C PRO A 53 -9.01 -9.02 -11.87
N GLN A 54 -9.12 -8.94 -13.20
CA GLN A 54 -9.60 -7.77 -13.95
C GLN A 54 -8.76 -6.49 -13.77
N LYS A 55 -7.55 -6.59 -13.20
CA LYS A 55 -6.59 -5.51 -13.28
C LYS A 55 -6.29 -5.14 -14.73
N ARG A 56 -5.77 -3.96 -14.93
CA ARG A 56 -5.25 -3.50 -16.23
C ARG A 56 -3.79 -3.12 -16.06
N ASP A 57 -2.94 -3.59 -16.96
CA ASP A 57 -1.56 -3.11 -17.00
C ASP A 57 -1.53 -1.77 -17.73
N ILE A 58 -0.70 -0.87 -17.22
CA ILE A 58 -0.49 0.48 -17.77
C ILE A 58 1.00 0.79 -17.84
N GLU A 59 1.38 1.60 -18.79
CA GLU A 59 2.72 2.16 -18.84
C GLU A 59 2.91 3.25 -17.77
N ILE A 60 4.18 3.55 -17.47
CA ILE A 60 4.50 4.47 -16.36
C ILE A 60 4.09 5.93 -16.65
N ASP A 61 3.85 6.30 -17.89
CA ASP A 61 3.38 7.63 -18.32
C ASP A 61 1.85 7.71 -18.45
N GLU A 62 1.15 6.60 -18.29
CA GLU A 62 -0.31 6.58 -18.37
C GLU A 62 -0.97 6.99 -17.04
N LEU A 63 -2.05 7.76 -17.15
CA LEU A 63 -2.87 8.16 -16.00
C LEU A 63 -4.31 7.68 -16.18
N PRO A 64 -4.76 6.63 -15.46
CA PRO A 64 -6.11 6.10 -15.60
C PRO A 64 -7.15 7.06 -15.00
N LEU A 65 -8.27 7.22 -15.72
CA LEU A 65 -9.38 8.11 -15.33
C LEU A 65 -10.63 7.35 -14.85
N LYS A 66 -10.74 6.06 -15.18
CA LYS A 66 -11.90 5.24 -14.81
C LYS A 66 -11.61 4.44 -13.54
N PRO A 67 -12.62 4.16 -12.70
CA PRO A 67 -12.46 3.26 -11.57
C PRO A 67 -11.85 1.91 -11.97
N GLY A 68 -11.08 1.32 -11.07
CA GLY A 68 -10.41 0.05 -11.31
C GLY A 68 -9.05 -0.06 -10.63
N VAL A 69 -8.38 -1.19 -10.85
CA VAL A 69 -7.01 -1.44 -10.42
C VAL A 69 -6.09 -1.48 -11.64
N TYR A 70 -5.07 -0.66 -11.62
CA TYR A 70 -4.10 -0.48 -12.69
C TYR A 70 -2.70 -0.79 -12.16
N VAL A 71 -1.98 -1.66 -12.83
CA VAL A 71 -0.65 -2.09 -12.40
C VAL A 71 0.39 -1.56 -13.37
N THR A 72 1.41 -0.94 -12.83
CA THR A 72 2.62 -0.54 -13.58
C THR A 72 3.83 -1.26 -13.01
N HIS A 73 4.82 -1.55 -13.86
CA HIS A 73 6.02 -2.31 -13.55
C HIS A 73 7.28 -1.45 -13.77
N PRO A 74 7.54 -0.47 -12.90
CA PRO A 74 8.66 0.44 -13.10
C PRO A 74 9.99 -0.29 -13.05
N GLN A 75 10.84 -0.02 -14.02
CA GLN A 75 12.21 -0.52 -14.03
C GLN A 75 13.09 0.30 -13.08
N PRO A 76 14.20 -0.27 -12.56
CA PRO A 76 15.06 0.43 -11.60
C PRO A 76 15.67 1.76 -12.09
N ASN A 77 15.72 1.97 -13.39
CA ASN A 77 16.21 3.20 -14.02
C ASN A 77 15.11 4.22 -14.36
N GLN A 78 13.85 3.95 -14.02
CA GLN A 78 12.70 4.81 -14.33
C GLN A 78 12.25 5.65 -13.12
N THR A 79 13.19 6.11 -12.29
CA THR A 79 12.87 6.92 -11.10
C THR A 79 12.24 8.26 -11.46
N ASP A 80 12.67 8.88 -12.55
CA ASP A 80 12.16 10.18 -13.00
C ASP A 80 10.74 10.04 -13.58
N GLU A 81 10.47 8.95 -14.30
CA GLU A 81 9.14 8.64 -14.83
C GLU A 81 8.16 8.32 -13.69
N VAL A 82 8.61 7.57 -12.67
CA VAL A 82 7.82 7.32 -11.45
C VAL A 82 7.47 8.64 -10.78
N GLU A 83 8.44 9.55 -10.61
CA GLU A 83 8.19 10.85 -10.02
C GLU A 83 7.21 11.68 -10.87
N ALA A 84 7.39 11.70 -12.19
CA ALA A 84 6.50 12.42 -13.11
C ALA A 84 5.05 11.91 -13.04
N GLN A 85 4.85 10.57 -13.03
CA GLN A 85 3.52 10.00 -12.86
C GLN A 85 2.92 10.34 -11.49
N MET A 86 3.72 10.33 -10.42
CA MET A 86 3.27 10.71 -9.08
C MET A 86 2.86 12.19 -9.01
N TRP A 87 3.56 13.10 -9.71
CA TRP A 87 3.13 14.48 -9.87
C TRP A 87 1.82 14.59 -10.63
N ALA A 88 1.64 13.84 -11.71
CA ALA A 88 0.38 13.79 -12.45
C ALA A 88 -0.79 13.29 -11.58
N ILE A 89 -0.57 12.27 -10.71
CA ILE A 89 -1.55 11.83 -9.72
C ILE A 89 -1.87 12.96 -8.73
N TRP A 90 -0.85 13.65 -8.22
CA TRP A 90 -1.01 14.73 -7.24
C TRP A 90 -1.82 15.90 -7.81
N GLU A 91 -1.59 16.26 -9.08
CA GLU A 91 -2.34 17.30 -9.79
C GLU A 91 -3.78 16.85 -10.09
N LYS A 92 -3.96 15.63 -10.58
CA LYS A 92 -5.27 15.07 -10.93
C LYS A 92 -6.18 14.88 -9.75
N GLN A 93 -5.65 14.48 -8.60
CA GLN A 93 -6.38 14.14 -7.37
C GLN A 93 -7.32 12.92 -7.55
N GLY A 94 -7.85 12.40 -6.45
CA GLY A 94 -8.86 11.33 -6.50
C GLY A 94 -8.36 9.97 -6.99
N ILE A 95 -7.05 9.73 -7.04
CA ILE A 95 -6.43 8.47 -7.45
C ILE A 95 -5.78 7.80 -6.24
N GLY A 96 -6.12 6.54 -5.99
CA GLY A 96 -5.47 5.76 -4.95
C GLY A 96 -4.10 5.22 -5.41
N VAL A 97 -3.16 5.13 -4.49
CA VAL A 97 -1.79 4.70 -4.77
C VAL A 97 -1.42 3.52 -3.88
N TYR A 98 -0.93 2.45 -4.50
CA TYR A 98 -0.34 1.31 -3.82
C TYR A 98 1.12 1.17 -4.27
N VAL A 99 2.03 1.11 -3.32
CA VAL A 99 3.46 1.00 -3.60
C VAL A 99 4.01 -0.28 -2.99
N ASP A 100 4.37 -1.24 -3.82
CA ASP A 100 5.10 -2.43 -3.36
C ASP A 100 6.58 -2.05 -3.23
N GLU A 101 7.13 -2.19 -2.01
CA GLU A 101 8.48 -1.77 -1.64
C GLU A 101 8.75 -0.26 -1.79
N GLY A 102 8.16 0.52 -0.89
CA GLY A 102 8.20 1.99 -0.90
C GLY A 102 9.59 2.65 -0.96
N TYR A 103 10.68 1.92 -0.60
CA TYR A 103 12.04 2.44 -0.77
C TYR A 103 12.49 2.49 -2.24
N MET A 104 11.80 1.78 -3.14
CA MET A 104 12.12 1.78 -4.57
C MET A 104 11.59 2.99 -5.33
N VAL A 105 10.70 3.76 -4.73
CA VAL A 105 10.24 5.06 -5.30
C VAL A 105 11.40 6.06 -5.47
N GLY A 106 12.51 5.79 -4.81
CA GLY A 106 13.67 6.66 -4.82
C GLY A 106 13.80 7.48 -3.52
N PRO A 107 15.03 7.76 -3.11
CA PRO A 107 15.28 8.55 -1.91
C PRO A 107 14.83 9.98 -2.10
N ASN A 108 14.07 10.49 -1.14
CA ASN A 108 13.62 11.89 -1.12
C ASN A 108 12.74 12.31 -2.31
N ASN A 109 12.02 11.37 -2.95
CA ASN A 109 11.12 11.68 -4.07
C ASN A 109 10.10 12.76 -3.66
N PRO A 110 10.15 13.97 -4.25
CA PRO A 110 9.33 15.10 -3.82
C PRO A 110 7.85 14.92 -4.13
N ALA A 111 7.50 14.25 -5.23
CA ALA A 111 6.11 13.96 -5.58
C ALA A 111 5.49 13.00 -4.56
N PHE A 112 6.21 11.93 -4.20
CA PHE A 112 5.75 10.98 -3.18
C PHE A 112 5.59 11.64 -1.82
N ARG A 113 6.53 12.50 -1.40
CA ARG A 113 6.42 13.29 -0.17
C ARG A 113 5.22 14.23 -0.19
N ALA A 114 4.96 14.90 -1.31
CA ALA A 114 3.77 15.76 -1.46
C ALA A 114 2.48 14.94 -1.30
N MET A 115 2.40 13.76 -1.91
CA MET A 115 1.25 12.87 -1.73
C MET A 115 1.09 12.38 -0.29
N LEU A 116 2.19 12.05 0.40
CA LEU A 116 2.15 11.63 1.80
C LEU A 116 1.68 12.76 2.72
N THR A 117 2.17 13.98 2.55
CA THR A 117 1.88 15.11 3.44
C THR A 117 0.55 15.81 3.13
N GLN A 118 0.18 15.91 1.85
CA GLN A 118 -0.97 16.68 1.37
C GLN A 118 -2.05 15.82 0.71
N GLY A 119 -1.80 14.53 0.49
CA GLY A 119 -2.69 13.64 -0.27
C GLY A 119 -4.09 13.49 0.31
N ARG A 120 -4.25 13.67 1.64
CA ARG A 120 -5.57 13.59 2.27
C ARG A 120 -6.54 14.63 1.72
N SER A 121 -6.13 15.90 1.61
CA SER A 121 -6.97 16.98 1.06
C SER A 121 -7.21 16.85 -0.45
N ARG A 122 -6.43 16.02 -1.13
CA ARG A 122 -6.51 15.71 -2.56
C ARG A 122 -7.15 14.35 -2.85
N GLU A 123 -7.70 13.71 -1.82
CA GLU A 123 -8.33 12.39 -1.92
C GLU A 123 -7.40 11.32 -2.55
N ILE A 124 -6.13 11.32 -2.14
CA ILE A 124 -5.10 10.35 -2.57
C ILE A 124 -4.83 9.41 -1.40
N PRO A 125 -5.60 8.31 -1.25
CA PRO A 125 -5.28 7.27 -0.29
C PRO A 125 -4.04 6.50 -0.72
N ILE A 126 -3.23 6.08 0.26
CA ILE A 126 -1.97 5.41 -0.03
C ILE A 126 -1.84 4.12 0.78
N ILE A 127 -1.37 3.06 0.12
CA ILE A 127 -0.90 1.82 0.75
C ILE A 127 0.57 1.67 0.37
N VAL A 128 1.46 1.60 1.36
CA VAL A 128 2.90 1.42 1.12
C VAL A 128 3.38 0.18 1.84
N LEU A 129 4.13 -0.66 1.13
CA LEU A 129 4.76 -1.85 1.68
C LEU A 129 6.27 -1.69 1.77
N SER A 130 6.89 -2.37 2.75
CA SER A 130 8.33 -2.60 2.72
C SER A 130 8.75 -3.81 3.56
N GLN A 131 9.76 -4.52 3.06
CA GLN A 131 10.49 -5.51 3.86
C GLN A 131 11.68 -4.88 4.62
N ARG A 132 12.09 -3.66 4.23
CA ARG A 132 13.22 -2.93 4.81
C ARG A 132 12.80 -1.52 5.25
N PRO A 133 12.04 -1.41 6.34
CA PRO A 133 11.53 -0.13 6.83
C PRO A 133 12.63 0.93 7.03
N VAL A 134 13.82 0.52 7.42
CA VAL A 134 14.96 1.43 7.62
C VAL A 134 15.41 2.17 6.34
N TRP A 135 15.01 1.69 5.16
CA TRP A 135 15.32 2.32 3.87
C TRP A 135 14.20 3.20 3.35
N MET A 136 13.04 3.17 4.00
CA MET A 136 11.90 3.99 3.59
C MET A 136 12.06 5.45 4.01
N ASP A 137 11.45 6.34 3.25
CA ASP A 137 11.32 7.73 3.65
C ASP A 137 10.54 7.82 4.98
N ARG A 138 11.02 8.61 5.92
CA ARG A 138 10.36 8.81 7.23
C ARG A 138 8.96 9.37 7.11
N PHE A 139 8.65 10.12 6.06
CA PHE A 139 7.30 10.62 5.80
C PHE A 139 6.28 9.49 5.62
N VAL A 140 6.67 8.32 5.14
CA VAL A 140 5.77 7.16 5.09
C VAL A 140 5.26 6.81 6.49
N PHE A 141 6.13 6.88 7.49
CA PHE A 141 5.75 6.55 8.86
C PHE A 141 5.07 7.72 9.58
N SER A 142 5.62 8.94 9.49
CA SER A 142 5.04 10.10 10.19
C SER A 142 3.65 10.47 9.69
N GLU A 143 3.36 10.20 8.42
CA GLU A 143 2.10 10.58 7.79
C GLU A 143 1.08 9.43 7.70
N SER A 144 1.45 8.19 8.04
CA SER A 144 0.50 7.06 8.03
C SER A 144 -0.43 7.11 9.25
N GLU A 145 -1.73 6.96 9.00
CA GLU A 145 -2.75 6.87 10.05
C GLU A 145 -2.97 5.45 10.52
N PHE A 146 -2.48 4.46 9.77
CA PHE A 146 -2.57 3.04 10.11
C PHE A 146 -1.28 2.31 9.79
N PHE A 147 -0.95 1.34 10.65
CA PHE A 147 0.19 0.47 10.45
C PHE A 147 -0.24 -0.99 10.55
N GLN A 148 0.33 -1.84 9.70
CA GLN A 148 0.28 -3.29 9.88
C GLN A 148 1.71 -3.83 9.88
N VAL A 149 2.16 -4.35 11.02
CA VAL A 149 3.54 -4.75 11.23
C VAL A 149 3.59 -6.25 11.44
N PHE A 150 4.16 -6.94 10.46
CA PHE A 150 4.51 -8.34 10.53
C PHE A 150 5.90 -8.53 11.16
N ARG A 151 6.31 -9.78 11.35
CA ARG A 151 7.65 -10.09 11.84
C ARG A 151 8.74 -9.37 11.05
N LEU A 152 9.63 -8.69 11.74
CA LEU A 152 10.83 -8.02 11.22
C LEU A 152 12.07 -8.72 11.76
N ASN A 153 12.96 -9.19 10.86
CA ASN A 153 14.12 -9.97 11.24
C ASN A 153 15.27 -9.11 11.81
N HIS A 154 15.44 -7.89 11.28
CA HIS A 154 16.58 -7.05 11.64
C HIS A 154 16.23 -6.05 12.76
N LYS A 155 17.14 -5.91 13.73
CA LYS A 155 16.98 -5.00 14.86
C LYS A 155 16.80 -3.54 14.42
N ARG A 156 17.51 -3.10 13.36
CA ARG A 156 17.39 -1.73 12.84
C ARG A 156 16.00 -1.48 12.25
N ASP A 157 15.45 -2.46 11.51
CA ASP A 157 14.10 -2.36 10.95
C ASP A 157 13.05 -2.30 12.06
N ARG A 158 13.18 -3.11 13.13
CA ARG A 158 12.27 -3.02 14.29
C ARG A 158 12.33 -1.65 14.95
N LYS A 159 13.54 -1.17 15.27
CA LYS A 159 13.70 0.13 15.92
C LYS A 159 13.12 1.30 15.11
N SER A 160 13.31 1.30 13.78
CA SER A 160 12.74 2.36 12.93
C SER A 160 11.22 2.39 12.94
N VAL A 161 10.56 1.25 13.15
CA VAL A 161 9.09 1.16 13.21
C VAL A 161 8.59 1.42 14.65
N GLU A 162 9.32 0.97 15.67
CA GLU A 162 9.01 1.20 17.10
C GLU A 162 9.00 2.70 17.48
N GLU A 163 9.64 3.56 16.68
CA GLU A 163 9.52 5.02 16.86
C GLU A 163 8.10 5.54 16.60
N PHE A 164 7.29 4.81 15.82
CA PHE A 164 5.95 5.24 15.40
C PHE A 164 4.84 4.31 15.89
N VAL A 165 5.15 3.05 16.15
CA VAL A 165 4.19 2.03 16.58
C VAL A 165 4.49 1.62 18.00
N PRO A 166 3.60 1.86 18.98
CA PRO A 166 3.82 1.56 20.39
C PRO A 166 3.61 0.05 20.68
N ALA A 167 4.46 -0.80 20.10
CA ALA A 167 4.45 -2.25 20.27
C ALA A 167 5.88 -2.76 20.40
N ASP A 168 6.09 -3.78 21.21
CA ASP A 168 7.38 -4.49 21.30
C ASP A 168 7.50 -5.45 20.09
N LEU A 169 8.18 -4.98 19.04
CA LEU A 169 8.37 -5.76 17.80
C LEU A 169 9.46 -6.83 17.94
N SER A 170 10.08 -6.98 19.10
CA SER A 170 10.97 -8.11 19.38
C SER A 170 10.21 -9.38 19.74
N GLN A 171 8.97 -9.27 20.21
CA GLN A 171 8.10 -10.40 20.50
C GLN A 171 7.70 -11.13 19.21
N ARG A 172 7.84 -12.45 19.22
CA ARG A 172 7.45 -13.28 18.08
C ARG A 172 5.95 -13.58 18.13
N LEU A 173 5.23 -13.09 17.15
CA LEU A 173 3.85 -13.51 16.91
C LEU A 173 3.83 -14.86 16.15
N PRO A 174 2.72 -15.61 16.21
CA PRO A 174 2.50 -16.76 15.31
C PRO A 174 2.61 -16.35 13.84
N ASP A 175 2.87 -17.31 12.97
CA ASP A 175 3.07 -17.03 11.55
C ASP A 175 1.84 -16.31 10.95
N TYR A 176 2.11 -15.35 10.07
CA TYR A 176 1.12 -14.50 9.40
C TYR A 176 0.27 -13.60 10.32
N HIS A 177 0.50 -13.61 11.64
CA HIS A 177 -0.09 -12.62 12.55
C HIS A 177 0.68 -11.32 12.45
N SER A 178 0.03 -10.21 12.79
CA SER A 178 0.61 -8.88 12.72
C SER A 178 0.09 -7.97 13.82
N TYR A 179 0.89 -7.00 14.22
CA TYR A 179 0.39 -5.85 14.96
C TYR A 179 -0.31 -4.90 13.99
N TYR A 180 -1.48 -4.42 14.38
CA TYR A 180 -2.22 -3.39 13.67
C TYR A 180 -2.38 -2.20 14.60
N TYR A 181 -1.88 -1.05 14.19
CA TYR A 181 -1.94 0.18 14.96
C TYR A 181 -2.81 1.22 14.27
N ASP A 182 -3.83 1.69 14.96
CA ASP A 182 -4.65 2.83 14.59
C ASP A 182 -4.13 4.06 15.36
N VAL A 183 -3.47 4.97 14.65
CA VAL A 183 -2.86 6.17 15.25
C VAL A 183 -3.92 7.07 15.88
N GLY A 184 -5.06 7.26 15.21
CA GLY A 184 -6.13 8.13 15.69
C GLY A 184 -6.76 7.65 17.00
N GLU A 185 -6.87 6.33 17.19
CA GLU A 185 -7.37 5.72 18.43
C GLU A 185 -6.25 5.41 19.44
N ASN A 186 -4.99 5.60 19.04
CA ASN A 186 -3.81 5.16 19.78
C ASN A 186 -3.91 3.71 20.27
N LYS A 187 -4.34 2.82 19.35
CA LYS A 187 -4.70 1.44 19.70
C LYS A 187 -3.94 0.42 18.88
N VAL A 188 -3.19 -0.45 19.55
CA VAL A 188 -2.57 -1.63 18.95
C VAL A 188 -3.47 -2.85 19.11
N THR A 189 -3.63 -3.62 18.05
CA THR A 189 -4.41 -4.87 18.04
C THR A 189 -3.58 -5.95 17.33
N ILE A 190 -3.57 -7.17 17.83
CA ILE A 190 -2.97 -8.30 17.13
C ILE A 190 -4.00 -8.87 16.16
N LEU A 191 -3.67 -8.87 14.88
CA LEU A 191 -4.49 -9.46 13.84
C LEU A 191 -4.09 -10.91 13.56
N LYS A 192 -5.10 -11.75 13.32
CA LYS A 192 -4.96 -13.07 12.73
C LYS A 192 -4.61 -12.95 11.24
N PRO A 193 -4.16 -14.05 10.60
CA PRO A 193 -3.94 -14.06 9.16
C PRO A 193 -5.15 -13.55 8.37
N VAL A 194 -4.88 -12.76 7.34
CA VAL A 194 -5.94 -12.30 6.41
C VAL A 194 -6.51 -13.49 5.60
N PRO A 195 -7.67 -13.33 4.96
CA PRO A 195 -8.25 -14.36 4.11
C PRO A 195 -7.29 -14.91 3.05
N SER A 196 -7.55 -16.12 2.56
CA SER A 196 -6.74 -16.73 1.50
C SER A 196 -6.73 -15.89 0.23
N ILE A 197 -5.69 -16.05 -0.59
CA ILE A 197 -5.57 -15.29 -1.85
C ILE A 197 -6.79 -15.54 -2.77
N GLN A 198 -7.36 -16.75 -2.78
CA GLN A 198 -8.57 -17.07 -3.54
C GLN A 198 -9.79 -16.28 -3.07
N GLN A 199 -9.93 -16.07 -1.76
CA GLN A 199 -11.02 -15.24 -1.19
C GLN A 199 -10.81 -13.76 -1.52
N ILE A 200 -9.57 -13.29 -1.49
CA ILE A 200 -9.21 -11.92 -1.89
C ILE A 200 -9.52 -11.70 -3.37
N HIS A 201 -9.13 -12.65 -4.24
CA HIS A 201 -9.43 -12.59 -5.68
C HIS A 201 -10.92 -12.57 -5.97
N ARG A 202 -11.71 -13.41 -5.29
CA ARG A 202 -13.19 -13.38 -5.44
C ARG A 202 -13.75 -12.00 -5.11
N ARG A 203 -13.21 -11.34 -4.07
CA ARG A 203 -13.63 -9.98 -3.69
C ARG A 203 -13.29 -8.95 -4.77
N PHE A 204 -12.07 -8.99 -5.33
CA PHE A 204 -11.70 -8.13 -6.47
C PHE A 204 -12.64 -8.37 -7.65
N ASP A 205 -12.86 -9.63 -8.02
CA ASP A 205 -13.71 -9.99 -9.16
C ASP A 205 -15.13 -9.47 -8.99
N GLN A 206 -15.73 -9.68 -7.82
CA GLN A 206 -17.09 -9.18 -7.51
C GLN A 206 -17.20 -7.66 -7.64
N ARG A 207 -16.22 -6.90 -7.13
CA ARG A 207 -16.25 -5.44 -7.15
C ARG A 207 -15.94 -4.87 -8.52
N LEU A 208 -14.95 -5.39 -9.21
CA LEU A 208 -14.54 -4.88 -10.53
C LEU A 208 -15.50 -5.31 -11.64
N SER A 209 -16.16 -6.48 -11.52
CA SER A 209 -17.21 -6.88 -12.46
C SER A 209 -18.45 -5.97 -12.39
N ALA A 210 -18.72 -5.37 -11.24
CA ALA A 210 -19.84 -4.43 -11.10
C ALA A 210 -19.64 -3.16 -11.95
N ILE A 211 -18.40 -2.69 -12.10
CA ILE A 211 -18.07 -1.52 -12.93
C ILE A 211 -18.46 -1.73 -14.39
N ARG A 212 -18.23 -2.94 -14.94
CA ARG A 212 -18.51 -3.28 -16.35
C ARG A 212 -19.99 -3.32 -16.69
N LYS A 213 -20.86 -3.50 -15.71
CA LYS A 213 -22.32 -3.56 -15.90
C LYS A 213 -22.97 -2.17 -15.88
N THR A 214 -22.24 -1.16 -15.47
CA THR A 214 -22.74 0.22 -15.30
C THR A 214 -22.29 1.16 -16.42
N ILE A 215 -21.44 0.66 -17.36
CA ILE A 215 -20.99 1.33 -18.59
C ILE A 215 -21.69 0.71 -19.78
#